data_bc2116a7e0702aa7636d618ad2d40408
#
_entry.id   bc2116a7e0702aa7636d618ad2d40408
#
_cell.length_a   1.000
_cell.length_b   1.000
_cell.length_c   1.000
_cell.angle_alpha   90.00
_cell.angle_beta   90.00
_cell.angle_gamma   90.00
#
_symmetry.space_group_name_H-M   'P 1'
#
loop_
_entity.id
_entity.type
_entity.pdbx_description
1 polymer ?
#
loop_
_entity_poly.entity_id
_entity_poly.type
_entity_poly.pdbx_seq_one_letter_code
_entity_poly.pdbx_strand_id
1 'polypeptide(L)'
;MVKNIIKDTDFLQKMAEPATRKDKAVAEDLLDTLKANTAICVGLAANMIGVAKSIIAVQVGKQNIAMLNPQIVKHSDECSEVMEGCLSLLGERPAKRYTWIEVEYKDIKFKPQKQRFSGFTAEVIQHEIDHCNGIII
;
A
#
# COMPACT_ATOMS: atom_id res chain seq x y z
N MET A 1 -12.76 10.14 5.57
CA MET A 1 -12.16 11.38 6.11
C MET A 1 -10.69 11.46 5.74
N VAL A 2 -10.25 12.57 5.20
CA VAL A 2 -8.84 12.78 4.89
C VAL A 2 -8.03 12.87 6.19
N LYS A 3 -6.93 12.13 6.27
CA LYS A 3 -6.04 12.09 7.43
C LYS A 3 -4.69 12.73 7.12
N ASN A 4 -4.01 13.20 8.15
CA ASN A 4 -2.64 13.70 8.03
C ASN A 4 -1.66 12.54 7.83
N ILE A 5 -0.63 12.79 7.04
CA ILE A 5 0.41 11.79 6.79
C ILE A 5 1.36 11.73 7.99
N ILE A 6 1.54 10.53 8.53
CA ILE A 6 2.45 10.26 9.65
C ILE A 6 3.89 10.22 9.13
N LYS A 7 4.80 10.86 9.87
CA LYS A 7 6.23 10.89 9.55
C LYS A 7 7.10 10.27 10.65
N ASP A 8 6.48 9.72 11.69
CA ASP A 8 7.18 9.06 12.79
C ASP A 8 7.72 7.70 12.32
N THR A 9 9.03 7.62 12.15
CA THR A 9 9.68 6.41 11.66
C THR A 9 9.56 5.24 12.63
N ASP A 10 9.49 5.47 13.93
CA ASP A 10 9.28 4.39 14.90
C ASP A 10 7.92 3.73 14.69
N PHE A 11 6.87 4.53 14.47
CA PHE A 11 5.55 4.00 14.19
C PHE A 11 5.53 3.27 12.84
N LEU A 12 6.17 3.82 11.81
CA LEU A 12 6.18 3.24 10.46
C LEU A 12 6.94 1.92 10.40
N GLN A 13 7.83 1.63 11.35
CA GLN A 13 8.57 0.37 11.41
C GLN A 13 7.80 -0.75 12.09
N LYS A 14 6.62 -0.49 12.64
CA LYS A 14 5.80 -1.52 13.26
C LYS A 14 5.16 -2.39 12.18
N MET A 15 5.19 -3.71 12.40
CA MET A 15 4.45 -4.62 11.55
C MET A 15 2.95 -4.41 11.77
N ALA A 16 2.20 -4.30 10.66
CA ALA A 16 0.76 -4.12 10.72
C ALA A 16 0.05 -5.40 11.17
N GLU A 17 -1.01 -5.24 11.94
CA GLU A 17 -1.89 -6.34 12.32
C GLU A 17 -2.87 -6.64 11.18
N PRO A 18 -3.39 -7.88 11.10
CA PRO A 18 -4.42 -8.19 10.11
C PRO A 18 -5.64 -7.28 10.26
N ALA A 19 -6.18 -6.85 9.12
CA ALA A 19 -7.42 -6.10 9.08
C ALA A 19 -8.62 -7.05 9.20
N THR A 20 -9.72 -6.54 9.75
CA THR A 20 -10.98 -7.26 9.87
C THR A 20 -12.10 -6.45 9.20
N ARG A 21 -13.31 -7.00 9.16
CA ARG A 21 -14.48 -6.28 8.65
C ARG A 21 -14.74 -4.97 9.41
N LYS A 22 -14.30 -4.88 10.65
CA LYS A 22 -14.45 -3.67 11.48
C LYS A 22 -13.56 -2.52 11.01
N ASP A 23 -12.58 -2.80 10.16
CA ASP A 23 -11.62 -1.80 9.67
C ASP A 23 -12.07 -1.11 8.38
N LYS A 24 -13.33 -1.29 7.96
CA LYS A 24 -13.86 -0.65 6.75
C LYS A 24 -13.69 0.88 6.78
N ALA A 25 -13.94 1.50 7.92
CA ALA A 25 -13.78 2.96 8.07
C ALA A 25 -12.34 3.39 7.84
N VAL A 26 -11.36 2.60 8.28
CA VAL A 26 -9.93 2.88 8.03
C VAL A 26 -9.64 2.81 6.54
N ALA A 27 -10.17 1.81 5.84
CA ALA A 27 -10.00 1.67 4.39
C ALA A 27 -10.61 2.88 3.65
N GLU A 28 -11.77 3.33 4.08
CA GLU A 28 -12.44 4.51 3.51
C GLU A 28 -11.60 5.77 3.74
N ASP A 29 -11.09 5.97 4.96
CA ASP A 29 -10.22 7.10 5.29
C ASP A 29 -8.95 7.09 4.45
N LEU A 30 -8.39 5.90 4.21
CA LEU A 30 -7.19 5.75 3.39
C LEU A 30 -7.47 6.11 1.93
N LEU A 31 -8.62 5.69 1.38
CA LEU A 31 -9.05 6.07 0.04
C LEU A 31 -9.26 7.57 -0.08
N ASP A 32 -9.89 8.19 0.91
CA ASP A 32 -10.11 9.63 0.94
C ASP A 32 -8.77 10.39 0.97
N THR A 33 -7.83 9.91 1.77
CA THR A 33 -6.50 10.51 1.89
C THR A 33 -5.71 10.38 0.59
N LEU A 34 -5.78 9.22 -0.05
CA LEU A 34 -5.15 9.01 -1.36
C LEU A 34 -5.73 9.96 -2.40
N LYS A 35 -7.05 10.08 -2.45
CA LYS A 35 -7.73 10.99 -3.38
C LYS A 35 -7.29 12.43 -3.17
N ALA A 36 -7.15 12.87 -1.93
CA ALA A 36 -6.71 14.23 -1.60
C ALA A 36 -5.25 14.49 -2.00
N ASN A 37 -4.43 13.44 -2.16
CA ASN A 37 -3.01 13.53 -2.49
C ASN A 37 -2.71 13.01 -3.90
N THR A 38 -3.71 12.89 -4.77
CA THR A 38 -3.56 12.29 -6.12
C THR A 38 -2.49 12.99 -6.96
N ALA A 39 -2.27 14.28 -6.77
CA ALA A 39 -1.27 15.03 -7.54
C ALA A 39 0.18 14.60 -7.23
N ILE A 40 0.43 14.00 -6.07
CA ILE A 40 1.78 13.70 -5.59
C ILE A 40 1.95 12.25 -5.13
N CYS A 41 0.88 11.45 -5.17
CA CYS A 41 0.89 10.11 -4.57
C CYS A 41 -0.07 9.18 -5.30
N VAL A 42 0.35 7.95 -5.52
CA VAL A 42 -0.45 6.91 -6.20
C VAL A 42 -0.73 5.70 -5.31
N GLY A 43 -0.23 5.71 -4.09
CA GLY A 43 -0.46 4.63 -3.13
C GLY A 43 -0.18 5.08 -1.70
N LEU A 44 -0.87 4.47 -0.75
CA LEU A 44 -0.72 4.71 0.69
C LEU A 44 -0.95 3.41 1.45
N ALA A 45 -0.30 3.27 2.60
CA ALA A 45 -0.58 2.21 3.56
C ALA A 45 -1.20 2.80 4.82
N ALA A 46 -1.98 2.00 5.55
CA ALA A 46 -2.73 2.49 6.71
C ALA A 46 -1.83 3.04 7.82
N ASN A 47 -0.61 2.52 7.97
CA ASN A 47 0.33 3.06 8.97
C ASN A 47 0.70 4.52 8.67
N MET A 48 0.62 4.95 7.42
CA MET A 48 0.89 6.33 7.02
C MET A 48 -0.19 7.30 7.48
N ILE A 49 -1.36 6.81 7.88
CA ILE A 49 -2.42 7.62 8.50
C ILE A 49 -2.63 7.28 9.99
N GLY A 50 -1.66 6.60 10.59
CA GLY A 50 -1.65 6.34 12.03
C GLY A 50 -2.36 5.08 12.47
N VAL A 51 -2.63 4.13 11.58
CA VAL A 51 -3.31 2.88 11.91
C VAL A 51 -2.44 1.69 11.50
N ALA A 52 -2.00 0.90 12.49
CA ALA A 52 -1.12 -0.25 12.26
C ALA A 52 -1.94 -1.49 11.83
N LYS A 53 -2.64 -1.37 10.70
CA LYS A 53 -3.43 -2.46 10.10
C LYS A 53 -2.95 -2.72 8.67
N SER A 54 -3.06 -3.98 8.24
CA SER A 54 -2.63 -4.38 6.91
C SER A 54 -3.66 -3.97 5.85
N ILE A 55 -3.65 -2.69 5.52
CA ILE A 55 -4.55 -2.07 4.53
C ILE A 55 -3.72 -1.15 3.66
N ILE A 56 -3.88 -1.25 2.35
CA ILE A 56 -3.29 -0.32 1.40
C ILE A 56 -4.36 0.25 0.49
N ALA A 57 -4.10 1.42 -0.07
CA ALA A 57 -4.91 2.01 -1.12
C ALA A 57 -3.99 2.36 -2.28
N VAL A 58 -4.36 1.97 -3.48
CA VAL A 58 -3.53 2.17 -4.68
C VAL A 58 -4.38 2.63 -5.85
N GLN A 59 -3.78 3.42 -6.72
CA GLN A 59 -4.40 3.82 -7.97
C GLN A 59 -4.17 2.72 -9.01
N VAL A 60 -5.26 2.17 -9.54
CA VAL A 60 -5.24 1.17 -10.60
C VAL A 60 -6.02 1.75 -11.79
N GLY A 61 -5.29 2.15 -12.83
CA GLY A 61 -5.89 2.88 -13.94
C GLY A 61 -6.46 4.21 -13.47
N LYS A 62 -7.77 4.40 -13.62
CA LYS A 62 -8.46 5.62 -13.21
C LYS A 62 -9.16 5.50 -11.85
N GLN A 63 -9.01 4.38 -11.17
CA GLN A 63 -9.70 4.12 -9.91
C GLN A 63 -8.69 3.96 -8.77
N ASN A 64 -9.09 4.39 -7.59
CA ASN A 64 -8.38 4.07 -6.35
C ASN A 64 -9.08 2.88 -5.71
N ILE A 65 -8.33 1.84 -5.39
CA ILE A 65 -8.87 0.66 -4.73
C ILE A 65 -8.18 0.44 -3.38
N ALA A 66 -8.96 -0.08 -2.42
CA ALA A 66 -8.43 -0.50 -1.13
C ALA A 66 -8.22 -2.01 -1.14
N MET A 67 -7.10 -2.45 -0.56
CA MET A 67 -6.79 -3.85 -0.39
C MET A 67 -6.56 -4.11 1.10
N LEU A 68 -7.40 -4.97 1.69
CA LEU A 68 -7.25 -5.40 3.07
C LEU A 68 -6.54 -6.75 3.08
N ASN A 69 -5.51 -6.86 3.92
CA ASN A 69 -4.67 -8.07 4.02
C ASN A 69 -4.07 -8.50 2.67
N PRO A 70 -3.45 -7.58 1.92
CA PRO A 70 -2.86 -7.96 0.64
C PRO A 70 -1.66 -8.89 0.84
N GLN A 71 -1.60 -9.95 0.03
CA GLN A 71 -0.50 -10.91 0.04
C GLN A 71 -0.07 -11.21 -1.39
N ILE A 72 1.22 -11.15 -1.65
CA ILE A 72 1.79 -11.55 -2.93
C ILE A 72 1.92 -13.07 -2.90
N VAL A 73 1.13 -13.75 -3.75
CA VAL A 73 1.10 -15.22 -3.82
C VAL A 73 1.91 -15.77 -4.98
N LYS A 74 2.16 -14.95 -6.00
CA LYS A 74 3.06 -15.28 -7.12
C LYS A 74 3.74 -14.01 -7.60
N HIS A 75 4.92 -14.15 -8.17
CA HIS A 75 5.67 -13.04 -8.73
C HIS A 75 6.56 -13.51 -9.88
N SER A 76 7.06 -12.55 -10.67
CA SER A 76 8.02 -12.84 -11.74
C SER A 76 9.35 -13.33 -11.17
N ASP A 77 10.12 -14.03 -11.99
CA ASP A 77 11.52 -14.37 -11.66
C ASP A 77 12.40 -13.13 -11.77
N GLU A 78 12.05 -12.23 -12.69
CA GLU A 78 12.79 -10.99 -12.91
C GLU A 78 12.41 -9.95 -11.87
N CYS A 79 13.41 -9.22 -11.38
CA CYS A 79 13.22 -8.05 -10.55
C CYS A 79 14.20 -6.97 -10.97
N SER A 80 13.82 -5.71 -10.71
CA SER A 80 14.63 -4.53 -10.99
C SER A 80 14.86 -3.76 -9.72
N GLU A 81 16.01 -3.10 -9.62
CA GLU A 81 16.24 -2.14 -8.56
C GLU A 81 15.79 -0.76 -9.04
N VAL A 82 14.92 -0.13 -8.24
CA VAL A 82 14.35 1.19 -8.56
C VAL A 82 14.52 2.11 -7.36
N MET A 83 14.58 3.42 -7.63
CA MET A 83 14.59 4.43 -6.57
C MET A 83 13.16 4.85 -6.27
N GLU A 84 12.76 4.78 -5.01
CA GLU A 84 11.39 5.06 -4.59
C GLU A 84 11.36 6.08 -3.45
N GLY A 85 10.36 6.95 -3.50
CA GLY A 85 10.06 7.90 -2.45
C GLY A 85 8.68 7.65 -1.84
N CYS A 86 8.43 8.27 -0.70
CA CYS A 86 7.19 8.13 0.06
C CYS A 86 6.83 9.47 0.70
N LEU A 87 5.54 9.76 0.85
CA LEU A 87 5.08 10.98 1.51
C LEU A 87 5.55 11.09 2.97
N SER A 88 5.74 9.95 3.64
CA SER A 88 6.16 9.92 5.05
C SER A 88 7.64 10.16 5.26
N LEU A 89 8.46 10.05 4.22
CA LEU A 89 9.93 10.05 4.35
C LEU A 89 10.57 10.99 3.33
N LEU A 90 11.64 11.66 3.74
CA LEU A 90 12.42 12.51 2.85
C LEU A 90 13.32 11.68 1.93
N GLY A 91 13.50 12.17 0.69
CA GLY A 91 14.40 11.57 -0.28
C GLY A 91 13.88 10.27 -0.88
N GLU A 92 14.77 9.57 -1.57
CA GLU A 92 14.48 8.31 -2.24
C GLU A 92 15.42 7.22 -1.76
N ARG A 93 15.01 5.96 -1.88
CA ARG A 93 15.76 4.79 -1.45
C ARG A 93 15.66 3.70 -2.51
N PRO A 94 16.72 2.87 -2.66
CA PRO A 94 16.65 1.74 -3.59
C PRO A 94 15.73 0.65 -3.05
N ALA A 95 14.97 0.04 -3.95
CA ALA A 95 14.10 -1.10 -3.64
C ALA A 95 14.13 -2.08 -4.80
N LYS A 96 14.06 -3.38 -4.50
CA LYS A 96 13.92 -4.41 -5.52
C LYS A 96 12.45 -4.68 -5.75
N ARG A 97 12.04 -4.68 -7.04
CA ARG A 97 10.64 -4.86 -7.42
C ARG A 97 10.51 -5.90 -8.51
N TYR A 98 9.57 -6.82 -8.32
CA TYR A 98 9.22 -7.80 -9.36
C TYR A 98 8.50 -7.10 -10.50
N THR A 99 8.64 -7.62 -11.73
CA THR A 99 8.00 -7.04 -12.91
C THR A 99 6.49 -7.27 -12.94
N TRP A 100 6.05 -8.40 -12.37
CA TRP A 100 4.63 -8.66 -12.14
C TRP A 100 4.43 -9.43 -10.83
N ILE A 101 3.24 -9.26 -10.26
CA ILE A 101 2.83 -9.94 -9.03
C ILE A 101 1.39 -10.40 -9.16
N GLU A 102 1.03 -11.44 -8.40
CA GLU A 102 -0.35 -11.86 -8.21
C GLU A 102 -0.68 -11.69 -6.74
N VAL A 103 -1.74 -10.94 -6.46
CA VAL A 103 -2.09 -10.52 -5.10
C VAL A 103 -3.45 -11.10 -4.73
N GLU A 104 -3.51 -11.72 -3.56
CA GLU A 104 -4.78 -12.06 -2.91
C GLU A 104 -5.05 -11.02 -1.83
N TYR A 105 -6.27 -10.51 -1.78
CA TYR A 105 -6.67 -9.50 -0.80
C TYR A 105 -8.18 -9.55 -0.56
N LYS A 106 -8.64 -8.82 0.45
CA LYS A 106 -10.06 -8.56 0.68
C LYS A 106 -10.36 -7.14 0.19
N ASP A 107 -11.48 -6.97 -0.51
CA ASP A 107 -11.92 -5.64 -0.92
C ASP A 107 -12.58 -4.91 0.26
N ILE A 108 -13.10 -3.69 0.02
CA ILE A 108 -13.68 -2.87 1.08
C ILE A 108 -14.95 -3.50 1.70
N LYS A 109 -15.59 -4.44 0.99
CA LYS A 109 -16.72 -5.22 1.50
C LYS A 109 -16.27 -6.53 2.15
N PHE A 110 -14.97 -6.68 2.30
CA PHE A 110 -14.30 -7.86 2.85
C PHE A 110 -14.55 -9.13 2.03
N LYS A 111 -14.75 -8.98 0.72
CA LYS A 111 -14.86 -10.10 -0.21
C LYS A 111 -13.48 -10.47 -0.75
N PRO A 112 -13.17 -11.79 -0.87
CA PRO A 112 -11.88 -12.21 -1.38
C PRO A 112 -11.71 -11.86 -2.85
N GLN A 113 -10.53 -11.37 -3.19
CA GLN A 113 -10.13 -11.02 -4.54
C GLN A 113 -8.76 -11.59 -4.83
N LYS A 114 -8.50 -11.90 -6.09
CA LYS A 114 -7.19 -12.34 -6.57
C LYS A 114 -6.97 -11.68 -7.93
N GLN A 115 -5.85 -10.98 -8.07
CA GLN A 115 -5.60 -10.21 -9.28
C GLN A 115 -4.10 -10.14 -9.57
N ARG A 116 -3.74 -10.16 -10.85
CA ARG A 116 -2.37 -9.96 -11.31
C ARG A 116 -2.17 -8.50 -11.71
N PHE A 117 -1.01 -7.97 -11.32
CA PHE A 117 -0.59 -6.61 -11.66
C PHE A 117 0.82 -6.66 -12.25
N SER A 118 1.13 -5.72 -13.12
CA SER A 118 2.45 -5.62 -13.74
C SER A 118 2.88 -4.15 -13.84
N GLY A 119 4.16 -3.94 -14.17
CA GLY A 119 4.70 -2.60 -14.40
C GLY A 119 4.63 -1.71 -13.16
N PHE A 120 4.31 -0.44 -13.38
CA PHE A 120 4.29 0.56 -12.32
C PHE A 120 3.25 0.25 -11.23
N THR A 121 2.08 -0.26 -11.60
CA THR A 121 1.05 -0.66 -10.62
C THR A 121 1.58 -1.74 -9.68
N ALA A 122 2.29 -2.74 -10.22
CA ALA A 122 2.92 -3.77 -9.41
C ALA A 122 3.99 -3.20 -8.49
N GLU A 123 4.77 -2.24 -8.95
CA GLU A 123 5.77 -1.55 -8.14
C GLU A 123 5.13 -0.84 -6.95
N VAL A 124 4.06 -0.08 -7.20
CA VAL A 124 3.34 0.67 -6.15
C VAL A 124 2.77 -0.28 -5.09
N ILE A 125 2.13 -1.37 -5.52
CA ILE A 125 1.56 -2.36 -4.59
C ILE A 125 2.64 -2.99 -3.73
N GLN A 126 3.78 -3.37 -4.31
CA GLN A 126 4.91 -3.93 -3.56
C GLN A 126 5.43 -2.94 -2.52
N HIS A 127 5.55 -1.66 -2.89
CA HIS A 127 5.98 -0.59 -1.99
C HIS A 127 5.04 -0.48 -0.78
N GLU A 128 3.72 -0.45 -1.02
CA GLU A 128 2.76 -0.31 0.06
C GLU A 128 2.68 -1.56 0.94
N ILE A 129 2.84 -2.75 0.37
CA ILE A 129 2.90 -3.98 1.16
C ILE A 129 4.14 -3.97 2.06
N ASP A 130 5.27 -3.46 1.58
CA ASP A 130 6.47 -3.30 2.42
C ASP A 130 6.17 -2.42 3.64
N HIS A 131 5.41 -1.34 3.48
CA HIS A 131 4.99 -0.52 4.62
C HIS A 131 4.17 -1.31 5.63
N CYS A 132 3.30 -2.21 5.17
CA CYS A 132 2.54 -3.09 6.07
C CYS A 132 3.46 -4.03 6.88
N ASN A 133 4.62 -4.35 6.34
CA ASN A 133 5.61 -5.19 7.01
C ASN A 133 6.62 -4.37 7.84
N GLY A 134 6.40 -3.08 8.00
CA GLY A 134 7.27 -2.21 8.76
C GLY A 134 8.58 -1.85 8.06
N ILE A 135 8.66 -2.07 6.76
CA ILE A 135 9.85 -1.74 5.97
C ILE A 135 9.79 -0.27 5.55
N ILE A 136 10.83 0.47 5.87
CA ILE A 136 10.94 1.88 5.52
C ILE A 136 11.58 2.01 4.13
N ILE A 137 10.79 2.51 3.20
CA ILE A 137 11.23 2.72 1.83
C ILE A 137 10.86 4.12 1.38
#